data_5679a20d84d5a9575ee76548e5a18158
#
_entry.id   5679a20d84d5a9575ee76548e5a18158
#
_cell.length_a   1.000
_cell.length_b   1.000
_cell.length_c   1.000
_cell.angle_alpha   90.00
_cell.angle_beta   90.00
_cell.angle_gamma   90.00
#
_symmetry.space_group_name_H-M   'P 1'
#
loop_
_entity.id
_entity.type
_entity.pdbx_description
1 polymer ?
#
loop_
_entity_poly.entity_id
_entity_poly.type
_entity_poly.pdbx_seq_one_letter_code
_entity_poly.pdbx_strand_id
1 'polypeptide(L)'
;YFEIEDVQRKALKSAIECHDIVLMDRIVDALPLSEQDKLAIKQLPLLNGKEDLLQKLYDFPRSEQSHSAIDNLEEIYRILKSYGFSDYVRFDLGIIRDFNYYTGMVFEGYAPGLGFPLCGGGRYDRLLTEYGHPMPATGFALGIERLLLTLERQGGRVPSPSKNFYVGYGE
;
A
#
# COMPACT_ATOMS: atom_id res chain seq x y z
N TYR A 1 -2.72 16.12 10.86
CA TYR A 1 -3.37 16.48 12.13
C TYR A 1 -2.35 16.75 13.23
N PHE A 2 -1.26 16.00 13.29
CA PHE A 2 -0.21 16.20 14.30
C PHE A 2 0.90 17.08 13.73
N GLU A 3 1.30 18.12 14.46
CA GLU A 3 2.48 18.92 14.14
C GLU A 3 3.73 18.15 14.55
N ILE A 4 4.27 17.37 13.63
CA ILE A 4 5.48 16.58 13.80
C ILE A 4 6.53 17.12 12.85
N GLU A 5 7.77 17.32 13.33
CA GLU A 5 8.88 17.75 12.52
C GLU A 5 9.16 16.78 11.36
N ASP A 6 9.62 17.31 10.23
CA ASP A 6 9.85 16.49 9.03
C ASP A 6 10.84 15.34 9.25
N VAL A 7 11.83 15.53 10.10
CA VAL A 7 12.81 14.48 10.44
C VAL A 7 12.13 13.34 11.20
N GLN A 8 11.31 13.67 12.20
CA GLN A 8 10.56 12.68 12.98
C GLN A 8 9.50 11.98 12.14
N ARG A 9 8.83 12.72 11.24
CA ARG A 9 7.85 12.16 10.31
C ARG A 9 8.48 11.14 9.36
N LYS A 10 9.66 11.45 8.80
CA LYS A 10 10.41 10.52 7.94
C LYS A 10 10.85 9.28 8.70
N ALA A 11 11.39 9.46 9.92
CA ALA A 11 11.81 8.34 10.76
C ALA A 11 10.63 7.44 11.14
N LEU A 12 9.49 8.02 11.52
CA LEU A 12 8.26 7.28 11.83
C LEU A 12 7.75 6.49 10.62
N LYS A 13 7.70 7.14 9.45
CA LYS A 13 7.31 6.51 8.19
C LYS A 13 8.19 5.31 7.86
N SER A 14 9.52 5.46 7.98
CA SER A 14 10.48 4.38 7.75
C SER A 14 10.32 3.23 8.74
N ALA A 15 10.08 3.53 10.02
CA ALA A 15 9.84 2.50 11.04
C ALA A 15 8.58 1.66 10.74
N ILE A 16 7.50 2.32 10.31
CA ILE A 16 6.26 1.64 9.92
C ILE A 16 6.49 0.78 8.67
N GLU A 17 7.15 1.32 7.65
CA GLU A 17 7.47 0.62 6.40
C GLU A 17 8.31 -0.65 6.64
N CYS A 18 9.29 -0.56 7.55
CA CYS A 18 10.13 -1.70 7.94
C CYS A 18 9.46 -2.62 8.96
N HIS A 19 8.23 -2.33 9.40
CA HIS A 19 7.52 -3.05 10.48
C HIS A 19 8.31 -3.10 11.80
N ASP A 20 9.15 -2.07 12.05
CA ASP A 20 9.91 -1.93 13.30
C ASP A 20 9.06 -1.23 14.36
N ILE A 21 8.21 -2.02 15.03
CA ILE A 21 7.29 -1.54 16.06
C ILE A 21 8.07 -0.93 17.24
N VAL A 22 9.23 -1.48 17.58
CA VAL A 22 10.05 -0.99 18.71
C VAL A 22 10.60 0.40 18.42
N LEU A 23 11.10 0.62 17.20
CA LEU A 23 11.58 1.93 16.77
C LEU A 23 10.41 2.92 16.67
N MET A 24 9.28 2.49 16.10
CA MET A 24 8.06 3.29 16.03
C MET A 24 7.62 3.79 17.40
N ASP A 25 7.54 2.89 18.39
CA ASP A 25 7.15 3.23 19.77
C ASP A 25 8.10 4.26 20.39
N ARG A 26 9.41 4.07 20.24
CA ARG A 26 10.40 5.02 20.74
C ARG A 26 10.26 6.42 20.14
N ILE A 27 10.03 6.48 18.82
CA ILE A 27 9.84 7.75 18.13
C ILE A 27 8.57 8.44 18.65
N VAL A 28 7.46 7.71 18.74
CA VAL A 28 6.17 8.24 19.17
C VAL A 28 6.22 8.70 20.63
N ASP A 29 6.89 7.96 21.51
CA ASP A 29 7.02 8.34 22.93
C ASP A 29 7.80 9.65 23.11
N ALA A 30 8.76 9.92 22.22
CA ALA A 30 9.53 11.16 22.24
C ALA A 30 8.79 12.38 21.66
N LEU A 31 7.63 12.19 21.01
CA LEU A 31 6.85 13.30 20.45
C LEU A 31 6.19 14.13 21.55
N PRO A 32 6.09 15.46 21.39
CA PRO A 32 5.42 16.36 22.33
C PRO A 32 3.89 16.32 22.12
N LEU A 33 3.28 15.14 22.21
CA LEU A 33 1.87 14.88 21.99
C LEU A 33 1.20 14.38 23.26
N SER A 34 -0.13 14.46 23.31
CA SER A 34 -0.90 13.83 24.39
C SER A 34 -0.75 12.32 24.36
N GLU A 35 -0.89 11.65 25.50
CA GLU A 35 -0.82 10.17 25.56
C GLU A 35 -1.92 9.52 24.71
N GLN A 36 -3.07 10.16 24.57
CA GLN A 36 -4.15 9.69 23.71
C GLN A 36 -3.75 9.74 22.23
N ASP A 37 -3.09 10.81 21.80
CA ASP A 37 -2.61 10.96 20.42
C ASP A 37 -1.47 9.98 20.11
N LYS A 38 -0.55 9.81 21.07
CA LYS A 38 0.52 8.80 20.96
C LYS A 38 -0.05 7.39 20.76
N LEU A 39 -1.05 7.04 21.58
CA LEU A 39 -1.72 5.75 21.47
C LEU A 39 -2.39 5.58 20.09
N ALA A 40 -3.08 6.62 19.62
CA ALA A 40 -3.70 6.60 18.30
C ALA A 40 -2.67 6.37 17.17
N ILE A 41 -1.53 7.09 17.21
CA ILE A 41 -0.46 6.92 16.22
C ILE A 41 0.13 5.51 16.25
N LYS A 42 0.33 4.94 17.43
CA LYS A 42 0.85 3.57 17.58
C LYS A 42 -0.12 2.51 17.09
N GLN A 43 -1.42 2.73 17.25
CA GLN A 43 -2.45 1.79 16.83
C GLN A 43 -2.74 1.83 15.33
N LEU A 44 -2.72 3.01 14.71
CA LEU A 44 -3.09 3.20 13.30
C LEU A 44 -2.40 2.21 12.34
N PRO A 45 -1.07 2.04 12.33
CA PRO A 45 -0.38 1.14 11.40
C PRO A 45 -0.67 -0.35 11.64
N LEU A 46 -1.27 -0.69 12.79
CA LEU A 46 -1.63 -2.07 13.13
C LEU A 46 -3.06 -2.42 12.71
N LEU A 47 -3.83 -1.41 12.30
CA LEU A 47 -5.21 -1.61 11.89
C LEU A 47 -5.28 -2.21 10.49
N ASN A 48 -5.86 -3.38 10.42
CA ASN A 48 -6.24 -4.02 9.17
C ASN A 48 -7.61 -4.67 9.29
N GLY A 49 -8.36 -4.75 8.19
CA GLY A 49 -9.72 -5.27 8.23
C GLY A 49 -10.44 -5.18 6.90
N LYS A 50 -11.71 -5.43 6.94
CA LYS A 50 -12.65 -5.25 5.81
C LYS A 50 -13.41 -3.92 5.98
N GLU A 51 -14.61 -3.84 5.43
CA GLU A 51 -15.49 -2.67 5.43
C GLU A 51 -15.69 -2.06 6.84
N ASP A 52 -15.77 -2.90 7.86
CA ASP A 52 -15.94 -2.48 9.25
C ASP A 52 -14.78 -1.62 9.79
N LEU A 53 -13.59 -1.76 9.20
CA LEU A 53 -12.45 -0.92 9.58
C LEU A 53 -12.68 0.53 9.18
N LEU A 54 -13.22 0.80 7.98
CA LEU A 54 -13.47 2.16 7.51
C LEU A 54 -14.38 2.92 8.48
N GLN A 55 -15.41 2.25 9.01
CA GLN A 55 -16.31 2.84 10.00
C GLN A 55 -15.56 3.20 11.29
N LYS A 56 -14.67 2.32 11.76
CA LYS A 56 -13.87 2.59 12.97
C LYS A 56 -12.90 3.76 12.78
N LEU A 57 -12.42 3.99 11.56
CA LEU A 57 -11.53 5.12 11.28
C LEU A 57 -12.20 6.48 11.51
N TYR A 58 -13.53 6.54 11.46
CA TYR A 58 -14.25 7.76 11.79
C TYR A 58 -14.18 8.15 13.29
N ASP A 59 -13.75 7.24 14.16
CA ASP A 59 -13.60 7.51 15.60
C ASP A 59 -12.20 8.03 15.97
N PHE A 60 -11.24 7.98 15.05
CA PHE A 60 -9.88 8.49 15.29
C PHE A 60 -9.81 10.02 15.17
N PRO A 61 -8.84 10.70 15.86
CA PRO A 61 -8.58 12.13 15.68
C PRO A 61 -8.30 12.48 14.22
N ARG A 62 -8.90 13.55 13.70
CA ARG A 62 -8.95 13.79 12.25
C ARG A 62 -8.67 15.21 11.85
N SER A 63 -8.06 15.33 10.67
CA SER A 63 -8.05 16.54 9.87
C SER A 63 -9.06 16.39 8.72
N GLU A 64 -9.39 17.48 8.06
CA GLU A 64 -10.19 17.47 6.83
C GLU A 64 -9.57 16.55 5.75
N GLN A 65 -8.23 16.52 5.67
CA GLN A 65 -7.50 15.64 4.74
C GLN A 65 -7.73 14.15 5.06
N SER A 66 -7.73 13.76 6.34
CA SER A 66 -7.96 12.36 6.72
C SER A 66 -9.40 11.93 6.46
N HIS A 67 -10.38 12.81 6.66
CA HIS A 67 -11.77 12.55 6.26
C HIS A 67 -11.88 12.29 4.76
N SER A 68 -11.36 13.20 3.93
CA SER A 68 -11.38 13.05 2.47
C SER A 68 -10.68 11.77 2.01
N ALA A 69 -9.61 11.34 2.70
CA ALA A 69 -8.93 10.09 2.38
C ALA A 69 -9.80 8.86 2.71
N ILE A 70 -10.52 8.86 3.83
CA ILE A 70 -11.43 7.77 4.22
C ILE A 70 -12.62 7.73 3.25
N ASP A 71 -13.24 8.86 2.95
CA ASP A 71 -14.35 8.95 1.99
C ASP A 71 -13.95 8.41 0.61
N ASN A 72 -12.72 8.71 0.17
CA ASN A 72 -12.20 8.19 -1.09
C ASN A 72 -12.02 6.67 -1.05
N LEU A 73 -11.51 6.10 0.05
CA LEU A 73 -11.40 4.65 0.22
C LEU A 73 -12.78 3.97 0.23
N GLU A 74 -13.77 4.57 0.88
CA GLU A 74 -15.15 4.06 0.88
C GLU A 74 -15.76 4.07 -0.52
N GLU A 75 -15.55 5.13 -1.29
CA GLU A 75 -16.03 5.19 -2.66
C GLU A 75 -15.40 4.12 -3.55
N ILE A 76 -14.06 3.96 -3.46
CA ILE A 76 -13.34 2.91 -4.18
C ILE A 76 -13.88 1.52 -3.79
N TYR A 77 -14.08 1.28 -2.49
CA TYR A 77 -14.61 0.00 -2.02
C TYR A 77 -16.03 -0.25 -2.54
N ARG A 78 -16.91 0.76 -2.53
CA ARG A 78 -18.27 0.68 -3.08
C ARG A 78 -18.26 0.28 -4.55
N ILE A 79 -17.33 0.85 -5.34
CA ILE A 79 -17.15 0.49 -6.74
C ILE A 79 -16.70 -0.97 -6.87
N LEU A 80 -15.66 -1.39 -6.15
CA LEU A 80 -15.16 -2.76 -6.17
C LEU A 80 -16.23 -3.77 -5.74
N LYS A 81 -17.04 -3.43 -4.75
CA LYS A 81 -18.17 -4.23 -4.29
C LYS A 81 -19.23 -4.40 -5.38
N SER A 82 -19.50 -3.37 -6.17
CA SER A 82 -20.44 -3.43 -7.31
C SER A 82 -19.95 -4.36 -8.44
N TYR A 83 -18.63 -4.54 -8.55
CA TYR A 83 -18.01 -5.51 -9.47
C TYR A 83 -17.86 -6.93 -8.86
N GLY A 84 -18.29 -7.16 -7.62
CA GLY A 84 -18.21 -8.46 -6.96
C GLY A 84 -16.84 -8.77 -6.34
N PHE A 85 -15.98 -7.79 -6.14
CA PHE A 85 -14.63 -7.98 -5.61
C PHE A 85 -14.49 -7.74 -4.10
N SER A 86 -15.58 -7.52 -3.36
CA SER A 86 -15.55 -7.21 -1.92
C SER A 86 -14.78 -8.23 -1.08
N ASP A 87 -14.87 -9.51 -1.42
CA ASP A 87 -14.21 -10.57 -0.65
C ASP A 87 -12.69 -10.60 -0.80
N TYR A 88 -12.18 -9.98 -1.86
CA TYR A 88 -10.76 -9.91 -2.18
C TYR A 88 -10.10 -8.62 -1.65
N VAL A 89 -10.88 -7.69 -1.11
CA VAL A 89 -10.39 -6.39 -0.63
C VAL A 89 -10.20 -6.42 0.88
N ARG A 90 -9.05 -5.95 1.32
CA ARG A 90 -8.75 -5.65 2.73
C ARG A 90 -8.11 -4.27 2.82
N PHE A 91 -8.42 -3.57 3.88
CA PHE A 91 -7.76 -2.32 4.23
C PHE A 91 -6.64 -2.62 5.20
N ASP A 92 -5.49 -2.00 5.01
CA ASP A 92 -4.32 -2.11 5.86
C ASP A 92 -3.65 -0.74 5.95
N LEU A 93 -3.66 -0.14 7.13
CA LEU A 93 -3.09 1.18 7.37
C LEU A 93 -1.59 1.14 7.63
N GLY A 94 -1.00 -0.04 7.71
CA GLY A 94 0.44 -0.26 7.78
C GLY A 94 1.13 -0.23 6.42
N ILE A 95 0.38 -0.26 5.31
CA ILE A 95 0.97 -0.18 3.97
C ILE A 95 1.39 1.26 3.70
N ILE A 96 2.68 1.52 3.84
CA ILE A 96 3.32 2.77 3.47
C ILE A 96 4.26 2.50 2.31
N ARG A 97 4.17 3.29 1.24
CA ARG A 97 5.08 3.25 0.10
C ARG A 97 6.00 4.45 0.14
N ASP A 98 7.29 4.19 0.07
CA ASP A 98 8.34 5.23 0.14
C ASP A 98 8.41 6.15 -1.10
N PHE A 99 7.62 5.86 -2.10
CA PHE A 99 7.54 6.73 -3.28
C PHE A 99 6.75 8.00 -2.97
N ASN A 100 7.46 9.12 -2.78
CA ASN A 100 6.87 10.43 -2.49
C ASN A 100 5.94 10.98 -3.58
N TYR A 101 5.83 10.29 -4.72
CA TYR A 101 4.95 10.69 -5.82
C TYR A 101 3.49 10.27 -5.62
N TYR A 102 3.18 9.31 -4.74
CA TYR A 102 1.78 8.94 -4.47
C TYR A 102 1.03 10.09 -3.80
N THR A 103 -0.14 10.39 -4.33
CA THR A 103 -1.02 11.48 -3.85
C THR A 103 -2.36 11.01 -3.33
N GLY A 104 -2.67 9.75 -3.48
CA GLY A 104 -3.92 9.15 -3.05
C GLY A 104 -3.70 7.73 -2.52
N MET A 105 -4.70 6.87 -2.72
CA MET A 105 -4.62 5.49 -2.26
C MET A 105 -3.43 4.76 -2.89
N VAL A 106 -2.86 3.84 -2.12
CA VAL A 106 -1.90 2.84 -2.58
C VAL A 106 -2.50 1.45 -2.37
N PHE A 107 -2.06 0.48 -3.17
CA PHE A 107 -2.51 -0.89 -3.01
C PHE A 107 -1.40 -1.90 -3.28
N GLU A 108 -1.57 -3.08 -2.75
CA GLU A 108 -0.76 -4.26 -3.01
C GLU A 108 -1.67 -5.44 -3.31
N GLY A 109 -1.25 -6.30 -4.23
CA GLY A 109 -1.94 -7.52 -4.55
C GLY A 109 -1.15 -8.74 -4.05
N TYR A 110 -1.82 -9.61 -3.32
CA TYR A 110 -1.24 -10.82 -2.74
C TYR A 110 -1.95 -12.07 -3.27
N ALA A 111 -1.23 -13.17 -3.31
CA ALA A 111 -1.81 -14.48 -3.55
C ALA A 111 -1.56 -15.41 -2.35
N PRO A 112 -2.49 -16.35 -2.07
CA PRO A 112 -2.30 -17.34 -1.04
C PRO A 112 -1.01 -18.14 -1.24
N GLY A 113 -0.28 -18.39 -0.15
CA GLY A 113 0.95 -19.18 -0.18
C GLY A 113 2.23 -18.41 -0.52
N LEU A 114 2.15 -17.09 -0.72
CA LEU A 114 3.31 -16.22 -0.89
C LEU A 114 3.36 -15.15 0.19
N GLY A 115 4.54 -14.92 0.76
CA GLY A 115 4.78 -13.91 1.80
C GLY A 115 5.15 -12.52 1.25
N PHE A 116 4.92 -12.25 -0.03
CA PHE A 116 5.26 -10.98 -0.68
C PHE A 116 4.21 -10.60 -1.73
N PRO A 117 4.04 -9.29 -2.01
CA PRO A 117 3.07 -8.83 -2.99
C PRO A 117 3.45 -9.21 -4.42
N LEU A 118 2.47 -9.57 -5.23
CA LEU A 118 2.60 -9.83 -6.67
C LEU A 118 2.65 -8.54 -7.47
N CYS A 119 1.87 -7.57 -7.06
CA CYS A 119 1.77 -6.26 -7.69
C CYS A 119 1.60 -5.18 -6.63
N GLY A 120 1.82 -3.97 -7.02
CA GLY A 120 1.55 -2.81 -6.21
C GLY A 120 1.46 -1.56 -7.05
N GLY A 121 0.68 -0.60 -6.59
CA GLY A 121 0.42 0.64 -7.31
C GLY A 121 -0.35 1.64 -6.47
N GLY A 122 -0.85 2.67 -7.14
CA GLY A 122 -1.64 3.72 -6.50
C GLY A 122 -1.91 4.90 -7.41
N ARG A 123 -2.41 5.98 -6.82
CA ARG A 123 -2.70 7.25 -7.49
C ARG A 123 -1.54 8.22 -7.30
N TYR A 124 -1.12 8.91 -8.38
CA TYR A 124 0.04 9.81 -8.38
C TYR A 124 -0.16 11.04 -9.30
N ASP A 125 -1.01 11.95 -8.88
CA ASP A 125 -1.44 13.10 -9.68
C ASP A 125 -0.33 14.15 -9.95
N ARG A 126 0.76 14.14 -9.17
CA ARG A 126 1.84 15.14 -9.28
C ARG A 126 2.97 14.72 -10.21
N LEU A 127 3.11 13.43 -10.48
CA LEU A 127 4.25 12.92 -11.24
C LEU A 127 4.36 13.55 -12.61
N LEU A 128 3.24 13.65 -13.34
CA LEU A 128 3.21 14.22 -14.69
C LEU A 128 3.41 15.73 -14.72
N THR A 129 3.18 16.41 -13.59
CA THR A 129 3.45 17.87 -13.46
C THR A 129 4.93 18.17 -13.63
N GLU A 130 5.82 17.30 -13.15
CA GLU A 130 7.28 17.45 -13.30
C GLU A 130 7.73 17.37 -14.77
N TYR A 131 6.90 16.78 -15.62
CA TYR A 131 7.11 16.69 -17.08
C TYR A 131 6.28 17.71 -17.87
N GLY A 132 5.72 18.72 -17.19
CA GLY A 132 4.95 19.80 -17.83
C GLY A 132 3.48 19.47 -18.16
N HIS A 133 2.97 18.33 -17.71
CA HIS A 133 1.61 17.87 -17.98
C HIS A 133 0.85 17.58 -16.68
N PRO A 134 0.27 18.61 -16.00
CA PRO A 134 -0.49 18.40 -14.79
C PRO A 134 -1.79 17.65 -15.08
N MET A 135 -1.84 16.38 -14.73
CA MET A 135 -3.03 15.55 -14.85
C MET A 135 -3.01 14.39 -13.85
N PRO A 136 -4.19 13.96 -13.35
CA PRO A 136 -4.27 12.82 -12.46
C PRO A 136 -3.84 11.54 -13.17
N ALA A 137 -3.15 10.68 -12.44
CA ALA A 137 -2.69 9.40 -12.95
C ALA A 137 -2.79 8.30 -11.89
N THR A 138 -3.01 7.08 -12.35
CA THR A 138 -2.94 5.86 -11.55
C THR A 138 -2.26 4.77 -12.34
N GLY A 139 -1.61 3.86 -11.64
CA GLY A 139 -0.95 2.73 -12.27
C GLY A 139 -0.44 1.72 -11.27
N PHE A 140 0.10 0.63 -11.79
CA PHE A 140 0.67 -0.44 -10.97
C PHE A 140 1.80 -1.16 -11.71
N ALA A 141 2.63 -1.85 -10.95
CA ALA A 141 3.64 -2.78 -11.46
C ALA A 141 3.30 -4.20 -11.01
N LEU A 142 3.48 -5.17 -11.90
CA LEU A 142 3.26 -6.59 -11.66
C LEU A 142 4.59 -7.34 -11.81
N GLY A 143 4.96 -8.14 -10.80
CA GLY A 143 6.14 -9.01 -10.85
C GLY A 143 5.84 -10.29 -11.64
N ILE A 144 6.34 -10.39 -12.88
CA ILE A 144 6.07 -11.54 -13.76
C ILE A 144 6.60 -12.83 -13.15
N GLU A 145 7.82 -12.81 -12.61
CA GLU A 145 8.43 -13.97 -11.95
C GLU A 145 7.61 -14.42 -10.73
N ARG A 146 7.10 -13.45 -9.95
CA ARG A 146 6.25 -13.73 -8.80
C ARG A 146 4.93 -14.34 -9.21
N LEU A 147 4.35 -13.86 -10.31
CA LEU A 147 3.12 -14.41 -10.89
C LEU A 147 3.33 -15.85 -11.36
N LEU A 148 4.40 -16.13 -12.09
CA LEU A 148 4.73 -17.48 -12.57
C LEU A 148 4.93 -18.44 -11.39
N LEU A 149 5.70 -18.03 -10.37
CA LEU A 149 5.89 -18.82 -9.15
C LEU A 149 4.56 -19.11 -8.44
N THR A 150 3.65 -18.15 -8.42
CA THR A 150 2.32 -18.33 -7.84
C THR A 150 1.52 -19.39 -8.60
N LEU A 151 1.49 -19.29 -9.92
CA LEU A 151 0.77 -20.23 -10.77
C LEU A 151 1.31 -21.66 -10.61
N GLU A 152 2.63 -21.82 -10.56
CA GLU A 152 3.27 -23.10 -10.31
C GLU A 152 2.85 -23.71 -8.95
N ARG A 153 2.89 -22.90 -7.87
CA ARG A 153 2.48 -23.32 -6.53
C ARG A 153 1.00 -23.69 -6.42
N GLN A 154 0.17 -23.06 -7.22
CA GLN A 154 -1.27 -23.38 -7.31
C GLN A 154 -1.57 -24.57 -8.22
N GLY A 155 -0.54 -25.26 -8.72
CA GLY A 155 -0.70 -26.43 -9.61
C GLY A 155 -0.96 -26.05 -11.08
N GLY A 156 -0.82 -24.78 -11.42
CA GLY A 156 -0.86 -24.31 -12.80
C GLY A 156 0.34 -24.83 -13.59
N ARG A 157 0.11 -25.39 -14.77
CA ARG A 157 1.19 -25.74 -15.68
C ARG A 157 1.54 -24.50 -16.51
N VAL A 158 2.73 -23.95 -16.28
CA VAL A 158 3.31 -22.99 -17.25
C VAL A 158 3.70 -23.81 -18.50
N PRO A 159 3.15 -23.51 -19.68
CA PRO A 159 3.52 -24.22 -20.88
C PRO A 159 5.02 -24.07 -21.11
N SER A 160 5.76 -25.16 -21.06
CA SER A 160 7.16 -25.16 -21.48
C SER A 160 7.22 -24.85 -22.98
N PRO A 161 8.05 -23.91 -23.42
CA PRO A 161 8.17 -23.64 -24.85
C PRO A 161 8.60 -24.93 -25.56
N SER A 162 7.78 -25.36 -26.52
CA SER A 162 8.00 -26.60 -27.26
C SER A 162 9.15 -26.51 -28.30
N LYS A 163 9.83 -25.37 -28.37
CA LYS A 163 10.90 -25.12 -29.34
C LYS A 163 12.18 -24.74 -28.64
N ASN A 164 13.19 -25.58 -28.78
CA ASN A 164 14.55 -25.24 -28.41
C ASN A 164 15.18 -24.55 -29.63
N PHE A 165 15.69 -23.34 -29.44
CA PHE A 165 16.50 -22.66 -30.48
C PHE A 165 17.94 -23.04 -30.24
N TYR A 166 18.57 -23.62 -31.28
CA TYR A 166 20.01 -23.83 -31.31
C TYR A 166 20.64 -22.68 -32.11
N VAL A 167 21.47 -21.90 -31.48
CA VAL A 167 22.29 -20.91 -32.16
C VAL A 167 23.65 -21.53 -32.36
N GLY A 168 23.94 -21.96 -33.60
CA GLY A 168 25.27 -22.36 -34.04
C GLY A 168 25.99 -21.14 -34.64
N TYR A 169 27.26 -20.92 -34.25
CA TYR A 169 28.17 -20.04 -34.97
C TYR A 169 29.25 -20.90 -35.60
N GLY A 170 29.55 -20.64 -36.87
CA GLY A 170 30.66 -21.26 -37.57
C GLY A 170 31.93 -20.41 -37.43
N GLU A 171 33.09 -21.07 -37.50
CA GLU A 171 34.38 -20.40 -37.58
C GLU A 171 34.50 -19.59 -38.89
#